data_6d1234e591d01bd8afebf671defdb5a8
#
_entry.id   6d1234e591d01bd8afebf671defdb5a8
#
_cell.length_a   1.000
_cell.length_b   1.000
_cell.length_c   1.000
_cell.angle_alpha   90.00
_cell.angle_beta   90.00
_cell.angle_gamma   90.00
#
_symmetry.space_group_name_H-M   'P 1'
#
loop_
_entity.id
_entity.type
_entity.pdbx_description
1 polymer ?
#
loop_
_entity_poly.entity_id
_entity_poly.type
_entity_poly.pdbx_seq_one_letter_code
_entity_poly.pdbx_strand_id
1 'polypeptide(L)' 'EYMSNNWDSAFELAFTIYLDMINLLLEILDAMSNS' A
#
# COMPACT_ATOMS: atom_id res chain seq x y z
N GLU A 1 10.63 24.27 7.45
CA GLU A 1 11.62 23.49 7.56
C GLU A 1 11.35 22.10 7.81
N TYR A 2 10.73 21.74 8.82
CA TYR A 2 10.38 20.36 8.99
C TYR A 2 9.29 19.95 8.05
N MET A 3 8.73 20.85 7.31
CA MET A 3 7.71 20.46 6.33
C MET A 3 8.32 19.75 5.14
N SER A 4 9.56 20.04 4.85
CA SER A 4 10.19 19.39 3.71
C SER A 4 10.45 17.93 3.97
N ASN A 5 10.56 17.53 5.24
CA ASN A 5 10.80 16.12 5.55
C ASN A 5 9.53 15.31 5.49
N ASN A 6 8.41 15.97 5.59
CA ASN A 6 7.13 15.26 5.60
C ASN A 6 6.83 14.59 4.27
N TRP A 7 7.39 15.11 3.20
CA TRP A 7 7.10 14.54 1.90
C TRP A 7 7.69 13.14 1.75
N ASP A 8 8.88 12.94 2.30
CA ASP A 8 9.48 11.61 2.24
C ASP A 8 8.66 10.62 3.04
N SER A 9 8.26 11.01 4.24
CA SER A 9 7.47 10.13 5.07
C SER A 9 6.10 9.85 4.45
N ALA A 10 5.50 10.88 3.87
CA ALA A 10 4.19 10.70 3.25
C ALA A 10 4.29 9.77 2.06
N PHE A 11 5.38 9.88 1.31
CA PHE A 11 5.59 9.02 0.16
C PHE A 11 5.73 7.57 0.59
N GLU A 12 6.54 7.34 1.61
CA GLU A 12 6.74 5.98 2.09
C GLU A 12 5.46 5.39 2.65
N LEU A 13 4.71 6.20 3.36
CA LEU A 13 3.46 5.72 3.92
C LEU A 13 2.47 5.38 2.82
N ALA A 14 2.38 6.24 1.83
CA ALA A 14 1.47 5.98 0.71
C ALA A 14 1.88 4.72 -0.04
N PHE A 15 3.17 4.52 -0.19
CA PHE A 15 3.68 3.35 -0.85
C PHE A 15 3.30 2.09 -0.09
N THR A 16 3.47 2.12 1.23
CA THR A 16 3.15 0.97 2.07
C THR A 16 1.67 0.64 2.00
N ILE A 17 0.83 1.66 2.06
CA ILE A 17 -0.61 1.45 1.99
C ILE A 17 -0.98 0.87 0.63
N TYR A 18 -0.37 1.38 -0.42
CA TYR A 18 -0.67 0.90 -1.77
C TYR A 18 -0.30 -0.58 -1.91
N LEU A 19 0.87 -0.95 -1.42
CA LEU A 19 1.29 -2.34 -1.50
C LEU A 19 0.40 -3.24 -0.66
N ASP A 20 -0.05 -2.74 0.48
CA ASP A 20 -0.95 -3.51 1.33
C ASP A 20 -2.27 -3.77 0.61
N MET A 21 -2.80 -2.75 -0.05
CA MET A 21 -4.04 -2.90 -0.79
C MET A 21 -3.88 -3.92 -1.91
N ILE A 22 -2.80 -3.85 -2.64
CA ILE A 22 -2.56 -4.80 -3.73
C ILE A 22 -2.44 -6.21 -3.17
N ASN A 23 -1.77 -6.34 -2.04
CA ASN A 23 -1.59 -7.65 -1.43
C ASN A 23 -2.93 -8.26 -1.04
N LEU A 24 -3.79 -7.47 -0.41
CA LEU A 24 -5.11 -7.95 -0.03
C LEU A 24 -5.96 -8.28 -1.26
N LEU A 25 -5.86 -7.46 -2.27
CA LEU A 25 -6.62 -7.67 -3.48
C LEU A 25 -6.22 -8.99 -4.14
N LEU A 26 -4.94 -9.26 -4.20
CA LEU A 26 -4.47 -10.51 -4.77
C LEU A 26 -4.93 -11.70 -3.94
N GLU A 27 -4.97 -11.53 -2.64
CA GLU A 27 -5.41 -12.60 -1.76
C GLU A 27 -6.87 -12.94 -2.02
N ILE A 28 -7.69 -11.91 -2.16
CA ILE A 28 -9.11 -12.13 -2.42
C ILE A 28 -9.29 -12.76 -3.80
N LEU A 29 -8.57 -12.28 -4.78
CA LEU A 29 -8.67 -12.82 -6.12
C LEU A 29 -8.27 -14.28 -6.14
N ASP A 30 -7.23 -14.62 -5.41
CA ASP A 30 -6.77 -15.99 -5.35
C ASP A 30 -7.82 -16.89 -4.72
N ALA A 31 -8.46 -16.43 -3.66
CA ALA A 31 -9.49 -17.20 -3.00
C ALA A 31 -10.67 -17.41 -3.93
N MET A 32 -11.07 -16.37 -4.64
CA MET A 32 -12.20 -16.48 -5.57
C MET A 32 -11.88 -17.37 -6.75
N SER A 33 -10.67 -17.28 -7.21
CA SER A 33 -10.26 -18.09 -8.35
C SER A 33 -10.14 -19.55 -7.98
N ASN A 34 -9.86 -19.81 -6.70
CA ASN A 34 -9.66 -21.16 -6.25
C ASN A 34 -10.95 -21.84 -5.81
N SER A 35 -11.99 -21.08 -5.71
CA SER A 35 -13.25 -21.67 -5.30
C SER A 35 -14.02 -22.15 -6.52
#